data_eba214f09f96bf633999efff837be6ad
#
_entry.id   eba214f09f96bf633999efff837be6ad
#
_cell.length_a   1.000
_cell.length_b   1.000
_cell.length_c   1.000
_cell.angle_alpha   90.00
_cell.angle_beta   90.00
_cell.angle_gamma   90.00
#
_symmetry.space_group_name_H-M   'P 1'
#
loop_
_entity.id
_entity.type
_entity.pdbx_description
1 polymer ?
#
loop_
_entity_poly.entity_id
_entity_poly.type
_entity_poly.pdbx_seq_one_letter_code
_entity_poly.pdbx_strand_id
1 'polypeptide(L)'
;MFFKASIKNKILSATLIIIILIQSVFTISVNVNATSTRDYVVKINKQQNCVTIYKRTSSDKLKPVKAMICSTGADTPIGKFPLGEKMRWHTLMGPCYGQYCSRITGGILFHSVWYYRQDPSTISVSAYNKLGTTASHGCVRLTVADAKWIYDNVPSGSDIVIYNSSDPGPLGKPTAAKLTGYTNWDPTDIWSAGNPWNSKVPSITGASNKTVKYGSKFNMMKGVKGKDYSGKSLTNKIKTKILYKGKTVKKINTKKSGIYKITYSITDNIGRIVEKIVKVKVKKAKATPKIIVDKKLYVDAASKITNKYALKVANIKQGGKKLAKKFIDIKIKKVDKDKYTITYKAERESKVAKKTVTVYVVKKQNDKPEVDITVPTTESAISVPVTGGAF
;
A
#
# COMPACT_ATOMS: atom_id res chain seq x y z
N MET A 1 28.51 52.47 22.62
CA MET A 1 28.27 51.18 23.38
C MET A 1 26.80 50.74 23.35
N PHE A 2 25.87 51.48 22.78
CA PHE A 2 24.42 51.21 22.76
C PHE A 2 23.91 50.38 21.55
N PHE A 3 24.71 50.22 20.52
CA PHE A 3 24.28 49.51 19.28
C PHE A 3 24.43 47.98 19.37
N LYS A 4 25.30 47.43 20.23
CA LYS A 4 25.50 45.99 20.38
C LYS A 4 24.43 45.28 21.25
N ALA A 5 23.76 46.01 22.14
CA ALA A 5 22.73 45.45 23.00
C ALA A 5 21.41 45.19 22.29
N SER A 6 21.07 46.02 21.29
CA SER A 6 19.82 45.90 20.53
C SER A 6 19.80 44.68 19.59
N ILE A 7 20.95 44.29 19.05
CA ILE A 7 21.05 43.12 18.12
C ILE A 7 20.94 41.80 18.93
N LYS A 8 21.58 41.71 20.09
CA LYS A 8 21.49 40.50 20.93
C LYS A 8 20.05 40.21 21.39
N ASN A 9 19.29 41.26 21.77
CA ASN A 9 17.90 41.10 22.23
C ASN A 9 16.95 40.71 21.06
N LYS A 10 17.20 41.15 19.83
CA LYS A 10 16.43 40.75 18.67
C LYS A 10 16.75 39.29 18.22
N ILE A 11 17.99 38.84 18.36
CA ILE A 11 18.39 37.47 18.10
C ILE A 11 17.84 36.52 19.15
N LEU A 12 17.86 36.91 20.43
CA LEU A 12 17.28 36.12 21.53
C LEU A 12 15.75 35.99 21.44
N SER A 13 15.06 37.03 20.97
CA SER A 13 13.62 37.01 20.73
C SER A 13 13.27 36.15 19.52
N ALA A 14 14.06 36.20 18.46
CA ALA A 14 13.84 35.35 17.26
C ALA A 14 14.09 33.89 17.54
N THR A 15 15.12 33.53 18.33
CA THR A 15 15.39 32.14 18.72
C THR A 15 14.32 31.58 19.66
N LEU A 16 13.77 32.39 20.56
CA LEU A 16 12.69 31.97 21.45
C LEU A 16 11.38 31.70 20.66
N ILE A 17 11.06 32.53 19.66
CA ILE A 17 9.89 32.33 18.79
C ILE A 17 10.06 31.09 17.92
N ILE A 18 11.25 30.80 17.42
CA ILE A 18 11.54 29.59 16.64
C ILE A 18 11.41 28.32 17.51
N ILE A 19 11.86 28.36 18.77
CA ILE A 19 11.72 27.26 19.71
C ILE A 19 10.24 27.00 20.06
N ILE A 20 9.43 28.04 20.23
CA ILE A 20 7.99 27.92 20.49
C ILE A 20 7.25 27.41 19.25
N LEU A 21 7.63 27.81 18.04
CA LEU A 21 7.07 27.29 16.79
C LEU A 21 7.46 25.84 16.51
N ILE A 22 8.64 25.40 16.92
CA ILE A 22 9.07 23.99 16.80
C ILE A 22 8.34 23.11 17.81
N GLN A 23 7.97 23.61 18.99
CA GLN A 23 7.19 22.86 19.99
C GLN A 23 5.70 22.74 19.59
N SER A 24 5.15 23.63 18.76
CA SER A 24 3.74 23.57 18.32
C SER A 24 3.51 22.66 17.12
N VAL A 25 4.56 22.17 16.43
CA VAL A 25 4.43 21.31 15.26
C VAL A 25 4.62 19.83 15.60
N PHE A 26 4.99 19.46 16.83
CA PHE A 26 5.22 18.07 17.25
C PHE A 26 4.19 17.52 18.25
N THR A 27 2.96 18.01 18.25
CA THR A 27 1.83 17.18 18.65
C THR A 27 1.35 16.39 17.43
N ILE A 28 2.18 15.48 16.91
CA ILE A 28 1.67 14.32 16.24
C ILE A 28 0.87 13.61 17.32
N SER A 29 -0.44 13.81 17.32
CA SER A 29 -1.37 12.89 17.93
C SER A 29 -1.12 11.56 17.26
N VAL A 30 -0.20 10.75 17.78
CA VAL A 30 -0.19 9.32 17.55
C VAL A 30 -1.56 8.91 18.10
N ASN A 31 -2.56 8.85 17.22
CA ASN A 31 -3.72 8.03 17.47
C ASN A 31 -3.18 6.61 17.58
N VAL A 32 -2.65 6.28 18.76
CA VAL A 32 -2.63 4.91 19.24
C VAL A 32 -4.10 4.56 19.28
N ASN A 33 -4.61 4.00 18.18
CA ASN A 33 -5.87 3.31 18.22
C ASN A 33 -5.70 2.28 19.35
N ALA A 34 -6.16 2.63 20.53
CA ALA A 34 -6.25 1.69 21.63
C ALA A 34 -7.06 0.53 21.08
N THR A 35 -6.37 -0.57 20.78
CA THR A 35 -7.01 -1.75 20.22
C THR A 35 -8.06 -2.16 21.22
N SER A 36 -9.33 -2.04 20.86
CA SER A 36 -10.43 -2.44 21.75
C SER A 36 -10.15 -3.85 22.28
N THR A 37 -10.37 -4.06 23.59
CA THR A 37 -10.22 -5.39 24.20
C THR A 37 -11.03 -6.47 23.47
N ARG A 38 -11.99 -6.08 22.63
CA ARG A 38 -12.86 -6.96 21.85
C ARG A 38 -12.44 -7.16 20.40
N ASP A 39 -11.34 -6.53 19.93
CA ASP A 39 -10.92 -6.63 18.53
C ASP A 39 -10.55 -8.03 18.09
N TYR A 40 -10.05 -8.86 19.01
CA TYR A 40 -9.63 -10.21 18.71
C TYR A 40 -10.37 -11.26 19.57
N VAL A 41 -10.64 -12.40 18.94
CA VAL A 41 -11.05 -13.64 19.60
C VAL A 41 -10.04 -14.72 19.24
N VAL A 42 -9.47 -15.38 20.24
CA VAL A 42 -8.51 -16.48 20.07
C VAL A 42 -9.23 -17.79 20.32
N LYS A 43 -9.31 -18.64 19.30
CA LYS A 43 -9.92 -19.97 19.43
C LYS A 43 -8.85 -21.05 19.41
N ILE A 44 -8.81 -21.89 20.46
CA ILE A 44 -7.87 -23.00 20.64
C ILE A 44 -8.62 -24.28 20.41
N ASN A 45 -8.30 -25.01 19.35
CA ASN A 45 -8.78 -26.37 19.16
C ASN A 45 -7.80 -27.33 19.85
N LYS A 46 -8.18 -27.79 21.03
CA LYS A 46 -7.38 -28.70 21.87
C LYS A 46 -7.14 -30.03 21.16
N GLN A 47 -8.16 -30.60 20.52
CA GLN A 47 -8.06 -31.88 19.82
C GLN A 47 -7.08 -31.80 18.63
N GLN A 48 -7.08 -30.71 17.89
CA GLN A 48 -6.19 -30.53 16.75
C GLN A 48 -4.85 -29.87 17.09
N ASN A 49 -4.67 -29.39 18.33
CA ASN A 49 -3.47 -28.65 18.73
C ASN A 49 -3.16 -27.51 17.80
N CYS A 50 -4.14 -26.66 17.51
CA CYS A 50 -4.00 -25.45 16.72
C CYS A 50 -4.83 -24.30 17.28
N VAL A 51 -4.38 -23.09 17.01
CA VAL A 51 -5.02 -21.84 17.41
C VAL A 51 -5.44 -21.09 16.15
N THR A 52 -6.67 -20.57 16.13
CA THR A 52 -7.12 -19.64 15.10
C THR A 52 -7.44 -18.30 15.73
N ILE A 53 -6.79 -17.26 15.24
CA ILE A 53 -7.07 -15.86 15.61
C ILE A 53 -8.16 -15.33 14.69
N TYR A 54 -9.18 -14.74 15.28
CA TYR A 54 -10.22 -14.01 14.57
C TYR A 54 -10.15 -12.53 14.92
N LYS A 55 -10.35 -11.69 13.95
CA LYS A 55 -10.56 -10.25 14.15
C LYS A 55 -12.04 -9.92 14.01
N ARG A 56 -12.60 -9.13 14.93
CA ARG A 56 -13.96 -8.58 14.81
C ARG A 56 -14.00 -7.56 13.68
N THR A 57 -15.07 -7.59 12.91
CA THR A 57 -15.35 -6.57 11.89
C THR A 57 -16.30 -5.52 12.47
N SER A 58 -16.49 -4.41 11.75
CA SER A 58 -17.45 -3.36 12.13
C SER A 58 -18.90 -3.86 12.27
N SER A 59 -19.23 -5.01 11.68
CA SER A 59 -20.52 -5.71 11.82
C SER A 59 -20.49 -6.81 12.88
N ASP A 60 -19.54 -6.81 13.79
CA ASP A 60 -19.30 -7.79 14.87
C ASP A 60 -19.07 -9.24 14.40
N LYS A 61 -18.92 -9.44 13.09
CA LYS A 61 -18.60 -10.76 12.52
C LYS A 61 -17.12 -11.09 12.74
N LEU A 62 -16.85 -12.37 13.02
CA LEU A 62 -15.50 -12.87 13.21
C LEU A 62 -14.88 -13.26 11.87
N LYS A 63 -13.75 -12.61 11.50
CA LYS A 63 -12.96 -12.97 10.34
C LYS A 63 -11.68 -13.67 10.75
N PRO A 64 -11.41 -14.91 10.31
CA PRO A 64 -10.15 -15.59 10.62
C PRO A 64 -8.98 -14.85 9.95
N VAL A 65 -7.91 -14.57 10.73
CA VAL A 65 -6.78 -13.76 10.25
C VAL A 65 -5.44 -14.49 10.38
N LYS A 66 -5.30 -15.44 11.31
CA LYS A 66 -4.07 -16.19 11.50
C LYS A 66 -4.38 -17.58 12.12
N ALA A 67 -3.68 -18.61 11.66
CA ALA A 67 -3.62 -19.91 12.31
C ALA A 67 -2.21 -20.13 12.89
N MET A 68 -2.13 -20.83 14.03
CA MET A 68 -0.88 -21.12 14.72
C MET A 68 -0.88 -22.60 15.13
N ILE A 69 0.27 -23.25 14.99
CA ILE A 69 0.49 -24.56 15.56
C ILE A 69 0.69 -24.44 17.07
N CYS A 70 0.14 -25.33 17.85
CA CYS A 70 0.38 -25.33 19.30
C CYS A 70 0.55 -26.74 19.85
N SER A 71 0.93 -26.86 21.12
CA SER A 71 0.77 -28.05 21.93
C SER A 71 -0.04 -27.69 23.15
N THR A 72 -1.15 -28.37 23.31
CA THR A 72 -2.01 -28.33 24.51
C THR A 72 -1.65 -29.47 25.47
N GLY A 73 -2.31 -29.58 26.60
CA GLY A 73 -2.13 -30.63 27.60
C GLY A 73 -3.43 -31.27 28.04
N ALA A 74 -3.30 -32.31 28.87
CA ALA A 74 -4.47 -32.97 29.46
C ALA A 74 -5.31 -31.97 30.27
N ASP A 75 -4.66 -31.13 31.06
CA ASP A 75 -5.30 -30.14 31.93
C ASP A 75 -5.64 -28.82 31.23
N THR A 76 -5.48 -28.73 29.92
CA THR A 76 -5.97 -27.55 29.16
C THR A 76 -7.49 -27.52 29.24
N PRO A 77 -8.11 -26.53 29.93
CA PRO A 77 -9.55 -26.52 30.16
C PRO A 77 -10.33 -26.17 28.90
N ILE A 78 -11.50 -26.75 28.75
CA ILE A 78 -12.49 -26.32 27.76
C ILE A 78 -13.31 -25.17 28.34
N GLY A 79 -13.61 -24.17 27.53
CA GLY A 79 -14.43 -23.03 27.97
C GLY A 79 -14.02 -21.68 27.34
N LYS A 80 -14.55 -20.62 27.90
CA LYS A 80 -14.28 -19.25 27.52
C LYS A 80 -13.62 -18.50 28.68
N PHE A 81 -12.50 -17.84 28.41
CA PHE A 81 -11.67 -17.17 29.38
C PHE A 81 -11.26 -15.78 28.85
N PRO A 82 -11.13 -14.75 29.72
CA PRO A 82 -10.50 -13.50 29.35
C PRO A 82 -8.98 -13.67 29.33
N LEU A 83 -8.28 -13.11 28.32
CA LEU A 83 -6.82 -13.06 28.34
C LEU A 83 -6.36 -12.19 29.52
N GLY A 84 -5.50 -12.72 30.37
CA GLY A 84 -4.98 -12.04 31.56
C GLY A 84 -3.68 -11.28 31.30
N GLU A 85 -2.83 -11.28 32.33
CA GLU A 85 -1.54 -10.59 32.34
C GLU A 85 -0.55 -11.17 31.33
N LYS A 86 0.45 -10.37 31.01
CA LYS A 86 1.50 -10.71 30.04
C LYS A 86 2.88 -10.56 30.68
N MET A 87 3.72 -11.56 30.46
CA MET A 87 5.07 -11.63 31.02
C MET A 87 6.06 -11.95 29.91
N ARG A 88 7.14 -11.15 29.81
CA ARG A 88 8.17 -11.38 28.77
C ARG A 88 8.85 -12.74 28.92
N TRP A 89 9.20 -13.09 30.16
CA TRP A 89 9.66 -14.39 30.62
C TRP A 89 8.85 -14.80 31.84
N HIS A 90 8.60 -16.07 31.99
CA HIS A 90 7.93 -16.63 33.17
C HIS A 90 8.51 -17.99 33.52
N THR A 91 8.70 -18.25 34.81
CA THR A 91 9.06 -19.57 35.31
C THR A 91 7.84 -20.49 35.21
N LEU A 92 8.03 -21.63 34.58
CA LEU A 92 6.99 -22.64 34.38
C LEU A 92 7.15 -23.75 35.40
N MET A 93 6.20 -24.70 35.39
CA MET A 93 6.28 -25.90 36.21
C MET A 93 7.56 -26.69 35.87
N GLY A 94 8.36 -27.04 36.90
CA GLY A 94 9.73 -27.52 36.75
C GLY A 94 10.72 -26.36 36.58
N PRO A 95 12.00 -26.57 36.67
CA PRO A 95 12.98 -25.47 36.50
C PRO A 95 13.17 -25.11 35.03
N CYS A 96 12.11 -24.60 34.39
CA CYS A 96 12.11 -24.18 32.99
C CYS A 96 11.33 -22.88 32.79
N TYR A 97 11.50 -22.25 31.61
CA TYR A 97 11.06 -20.89 31.35
C TYR A 97 10.31 -20.79 30.01
N GLY A 98 9.31 -19.91 29.95
CA GLY A 98 8.64 -19.55 28.71
C GLY A 98 8.85 -18.09 28.35
N GLN A 99 8.86 -17.79 27.07
CA GLN A 99 8.90 -16.42 26.54
C GLN A 99 7.49 -15.99 26.10
N TYR A 100 7.23 -14.65 26.15
CA TYR A 100 5.99 -14.05 25.69
C TYR A 100 4.75 -14.74 26.24
N CYS A 101 4.78 -14.95 27.56
CA CYS A 101 3.70 -15.58 28.28
C CYS A 101 2.48 -14.67 28.36
N SER A 102 1.29 -15.23 28.15
CA SER A 102 0.00 -14.56 28.32
C SER A 102 -0.95 -15.49 29.05
N ARG A 103 -1.48 -15.06 30.20
CA ARG A 103 -2.33 -15.90 31.08
C ARG A 103 -3.69 -16.17 30.44
N ILE A 104 -4.12 -17.40 30.45
CA ILE A 104 -5.47 -17.79 30.02
C ILE A 104 -6.35 -17.90 31.25
N THR A 105 -5.98 -18.75 32.21
CA THR A 105 -6.70 -18.95 33.49
C THR A 105 -5.79 -19.68 34.47
N GLY A 106 -5.85 -19.36 35.75
CA GLY A 106 -5.02 -20.00 36.78
C GLY A 106 -3.54 -20.07 36.36
N GLY A 107 -2.95 -21.27 36.37
CA GLY A 107 -1.59 -21.53 35.89
C GLY A 107 -1.46 -21.79 34.39
N ILE A 108 -2.55 -21.72 33.62
CA ILE A 108 -2.57 -22.03 32.20
C ILE A 108 -2.23 -20.78 31.39
N LEU A 109 -1.18 -20.87 30.58
CA LEU A 109 -0.63 -19.77 29.81
C LEU A 109 -0.53 -20.11 28.30
N PHE A 110 -0.62 -19.10 27.42
CA PHE A 110 0.11 -19.13 26.18
C PHE A 110 1.57 -18.80 26.47
N HIS A 111 2.50 -19.53 25.87
CA HIS A 111 3.92 -19.22 25.94
C HIS A 111 4.67 -19.91 24.77
N SER A 112 5.91 -19.48 24.49
CA SER A 112 6.80 -20.22 23.58
C SER A 112 7.02 -21.66 24.08
N VAL A 113 7.54 -22.54 23.24
CA VAL A 113 8.17 -23.76 23.77
C VAL A 113 9.15 -23.38 24.87
N TRP A 114 9.28 -24.23 25.89
CA TRP A 114 10.04 -23.92 27.09
C TRP A 114 11.56 -24.01 26.90
N TYR A 115 12.30 -23.30 27.77
CA TYR A 115 13.74 -23.16 27.79
C TYR A 115 14.29 -23.67 29.11
N TYR A 116 15.54 -24.19 29.08
CA TYR A 116 16.25 -24.58 30.29
C TYR A 116 16.70 -23.42 31.16
N ARG A 117 16.89 -22.22 30.56
CA ARG A 117 17.23 -20.95 31.22
C ARG A 117 16.45 -19.80 30.55
N GLN A 118 16.44 -18.62 31.16
CA GLN A 118 15.91 -17.39 30.51
C GLN A 118 16.87 -16.89 29.40
N ASP A 119 17.21 -17.79 28.50
CA ASP A 119 18.17 -17.58 27.43
C ASP A 119 17.60 -18.23 26.13
N PRO A 120 17.37 -17.42 25.06
CA PRO A 120 16.82 -17.91 23.79
C PRO A 120 17.63 -19.04 23.13
N SER A 121 18.90 -19.24 23.52
CA SER A 121 19.77 -20.32 23.02
C SER A 121 19.55 -21.67 23.69
N THR A 122 18.61 -21.77 24.61
CA THR A 122 18.44 -22.96 25.47
C THR A 122 17.06 -23.61 25.34
N ILE A 123 16.39 -23.49 24.17
CA ILE A 123 15.08 -24.12 23.96
C ILE A 123 15.18 -25.66 24.04
N SER A 124 14.16 -26.28 24.60
CA SER A 124 14.02 -27.73 24.51
C SER A 124 13.69 -28.16 23.09
N VAL A 125 14.64 -28.74 22.40
CA VAL A 125 14.48 -29.27 21.03
C VAL A 125 13.42 -30.37 20.99
N SER A 126 13.42 -31.28 22.00
CA SER A 126 12.42 -32.35 22.08
C SER A 126 11.01 -31.81 22.23
N ALA A 127 10.80 -30.80 23.08
CA ALA A 127 9.51 -30.13 23.24
C ALA A 127 9.08 -29.35 22.00
N TYR A 128 10.02 -28.67 21.33
CA TYR A 128 9.74 -27.98 20.08
C TYR A 128 9.27 -28.94 18.98
N ASN A 129 9.92 -30.09 18.89
CA ASN A 129 9.58 -31.13 17.92
C ASN A 129 8.22 -31.82 18.19
N LYS A 130 7.63 -31.60 19.37
CA LYS A 130 6.27 -32.04 19.71
C LYS A 130 5.17 -31.02 19.40
N LEU A 131 5.52 -29.83 18.85
CA LEU A 131 4.49 -28.87 18.41
C LEU A 131 3.53 -29.55 17.43
N GLY A 132 2.23 -29.31 17.64
CA GLY A 132 1.13 -29.94 16.90
C GLY A 132 0.58 -31.24 17.54
N THR A 133 1.10 -31.64 18.70
CA THR A 133 0.61 -32.78 19.48
C THR A 133 0.30 -32.36 20.91
N THR A 134 -0.50 -33.13 21.63
CA THR A 134 -0.73 -32.92 23.06
C THR A 134 0.53 -33.29 23.82
N ALA A 135 1.24 -32.32 24.38
CA ALA A 135 2.57 -32.49 24.94
C ALA A 135 2.92 -31.53 26.10
N SER A 136 1.94 -30.81 26.65
CA SER A 136 2.07 -30.02 27.86
C SER A 136 1.26 -30.63 29.01
N HIS A 137 1.38 -30.11 30.22
CA HIS A 137 0.43 -30.43 31.30
C HIS A 137 -0.90 -29.70 31.02
N GLY A 138 -0.90 -28.38 30.87
CA GLY A 138 -2.11 -27.60 30.61
C GLY A 138 -1.86 -26.35 29.75
N CYS A 139 -0.67 -25.79 29.77
CA CYS A 139 -0.33 -24.59 28.99
C CYS A 139 -0.42 -24.82 27.46
N VAL A 140 -0.61 -23.78 26.73
CA VAL A 140 -0.64 -23.75 25.26
C VAL A 140 0.73 -23.29 24.73
N ARG A 141 1.57 -24.27 24.36
CA ARG A 141 2.92 -24.02 23.83
C ARG A 141 2.85 -23.61 22.36
N LEU A 142 3.59 -22.60 21.99
CA LEU A 142 3.62 -22.01 20.64
C LEU A 142 5.07 -21.87 20.16
N THR A 143 5.26 -21.55 18.90
CA THR A 143 6.53 -20.97 18.44
C THR A 143 6.74 -19.59 19.07
N VAL A 144 7.99 -19.11 19.13
CA VAL A 144 8.26 -17.74 19.63
C VAL A 144 7.49 -16.68 18.82
N ALA A 145 7.48 -16.79 17.49
CA ALA A 145 6.77 -15.84 16.65
C ALA A 145 5.26 -15.79 16.94
N ASP A 146 4.63 -16.93 17.22
CA ASP A 146 3.21 -16.99 17.50
C ASP A 146 2.88 -16.58 18.93
N ALA A 147 3.70 -16.94 19.90
CA ALA A 147 3.56 -16.48 21.28
C ALA A 147 3.72 -14.95 21.36
N LYS A 148 4.78 -14.41 20.71
CA LYS A 148 5.00 -12.97 20.62
C LYS A 148 3.86 -12.27 19.90
N TRP A 149 3.31 -12.86 18.84
CA TRP A 149 2.19 -12.24 18.12
C TRP A 149 0.97 -12.08 19.02
N ILE A 150 0.59 -13.09 19.82
CA ILE A 150 -0.48 -12.98 20.82
C ILE A 150 -0.12 -11.92 21.86
N TYR A 151 1.09 -11.99 22.38
CA TYR A 151 1.61 -11.04 23.37
C TYR A 151 1.48 -9.58 22.93
N ASP A 152 1.85 -9.28 21.68
CA ASP A 152 1.89 -7.91 21.17
C ASP A 152 0.52 -7.41 20.67
N ASN A 153 -0.33 -8.30 20.12
CA ASN A 153 -1.50 -7.89 19.36
C ASN A 153 -2.85 -8.20 20.01
N VAL A 154 -2.92 -9.16 20.93
CA VAL A 154 -4.18 -9.52 21.59
C VAL A 154 -4.23 -8.83 22.95
N PRO A 155 -5.08 -7.81 23.15
CA PRO A 155 -5.19 -7.10 24.43
C PRO A 155 -5.65 -8.01 25.56
N SER A 156 -5.23 -7.72 26.82
CA SER A 156 -5.81 -8.34 27.99
C SER A 156 -7.33 -8.10 28.04
N GLY A 157 -8.10 -9.06 28.52
CA GLY A 157 -9.57 -9.05 28.48
C GLY A 157 -10.16 -9.59 27.16
N SER A 158 -9.34 -9.89 26.12
CA SER A 158 -9.82 -10.51 24.89
C SER A 158 -10.34 -11.92 25.13
N ASP A 159 -11.35 -12.33 24.37
CA ASP A 159 -11.97 -13.66 24.47
C ASP A 159 -11.02 -14.77 24.00
N ILE A 160 -10.73 -15.72 24.88
CA ILE A 160 -10.05 -16.98 24.60
C ILE A 160 -11.07 -18.10 24.69
N VAL A 161 -11.30 -18.83 23.60
CA VAL A 161 -12.25 -19.94 23.54
C VAL A 161 -11.49 -21.24 23.29
N ILE A 162 -11.56 -22.18 24.23
CA ILE A 162 -10.92 -23.49 24.13
C ILE A 162 -12.00 -24.52 23.89
N TYR A 163 -11.82 -25.33 22.85
CA TYR A 163 -12.82 -26.32 22.42
C TYR A 163 -12.17 -27.57 21.79
N ASN A 164 -12.95 -28.63 21.60
CA ASN A 164 -12.58 -29.81 20.83
C ASN A 164 -13.33 -29.81 19.48
N SER A 165 -12.65 -30.14 18.43
CA SER A 165 -13.23 -30.40 17.11
C SER A 165 -12.26 -31.20 16.26
N SER A 166 -12.77 -32.09 15.40
CA SER A 166 -11.97 -32.74 14.35
C SER A 166 -11.60 -31.78 13.19
N ASP A 167 -12.39 -30.71 12.97
CA ASP A 167 -12.09 -29.66 12.01
C ASP A 167 -11.07 -28.68 12.61
N PRO A 168 -9.88 -28.51 12.02
CA PRO A 168 -8.86 -27.57 12.50
C PRO A 168 -9.25 -26.11 12.37
N GLY A 169 -10.33 -25.80 11.66
CA GLY A 169 -10.83 -24.46 11.41
C GLY A 169 -10.48 -23.91 10.02
N PRO A 170 -11.00 -22.72 9.69
CA PRO A 170 -11.07 -22.21 8.32
C PRO A 170 -9.71 -21.90 7.67
N LEU A 171 -8.63 -21.83 8.43
CA LEU A 171 -7.28 -21.59 7.92
C LEU A 171 -6.42 -22.88 7.95
N GLY A 172 -7.00 -24.00 8.38
CA GLY A 172 -6.31 -25.27 8.52
C GLY A 172 -5.30 -25.30 9.69
N LYS A 173 -4.68 -26.46 9.91
CA LYS A 173 -3.64 -26.67 10.91
C LYS A 173 -2.27 -26.38 10.29
N PRO A 174 -1.51 -25.39 10.80
CA PRO A 174 -0.13 -25.17 10.39
C PRO A 174 0.78 -26.32 10.80
N THR A 175 1.98 -26.37 10.23
CA THR A 175 3.05 -27.30 10.61
C THR A 175 4.22 -26.53 11.19
N ALA A 176 4.84 -27.07 12.25
CA ALA A 176 6.13 -26.59 12.73
C ALA A 176 7.27 -27.35 12.04
N ALA A 177 8.41 -26.69 11.87
CA ALA A 177 9.64 -27.37 11.49
C ALA A 177 10.07 -28.35 12.56
N LYS A 178 10.74 -29.40 12.15
CA LYS A 178 11.45 -30.27 13.08
C LYS A 178 12.89 -29.77 13.21
N LEU A 179 13.33 -29.58 14.44
CA LEU A 179 14.71 -29.25 14.74
C LEU A 179 15.52 -30.56 14.75
N THR A 180 16.38 -30.74 13.78
CA THR A 180 17.28 -31.89 13.69
C THR A 180 18.69 -31.39 13.95
N GLY A 181 19.20 -31.67 15.14
CA GLY A 181 20.62 -31.65 15.48
C GLY A 181 21.40 -30.34 15.40
N TYR A 182 20.77 -29.20 15.13
CA TYR A 182 21.52 -28.05 14.72
C TYR A 182 21.66 -26.92 15.77
N THR A 183 20.61 -26.56 16.48
CA THR A 183 20.68 -25.49 17.49
C THR A 183 19.56 -25.61 18.51
N ASN A 184 19.83 -25.17 19.72
CA ASN A 184 18.83 -25.04 20.78
C ASN A 184 18.14 -23.65 20.67
N TRP A 185 17.73 -23.25 19.45
CA TRP A 185 17.08 -21.99 19.16
C TRP A 185 15.73 -22.21 18.46
N ASP A 186 14.75 -21.39 18.81
CA ASP A 186 13.52 -21.34 18.03
C ASP A 186 13.79 -20.68 16.67
N PRO A 187 13.55 -21.37 15.53
CA PRO A 187 13.79 -20.80 14.19
C PRO A 187 12.95 -19.57 13.89
N THR A 188 11.87 -19.35 14.63
CA THR A 188 10.95 -18.23 14.44
C THR A 188 11.29 -17.01 15.30
N ASP A 189 12.26 -17.15 16.21
CA ASP A 189 12.75 -16.05 17.06
C ASP A 189 13.75 -15.16 16.32
N ILE A 190 13.24 -14.32 15.44
CA ILE A 190 14.04 -13.38 14.66
C ILE A 190 14.52 -12.17 15.47
N TRP A 191 14.01 -12.00 16.69
CA TRP A 191 14.31 -10.86 17.56
C TRP A 191 15.54 -11.07 18.42
N SER A 192 15.97 -12.29 18.59
CA SER A 192 17.20 -12.64 19.32
C SER A 192 18.41 -12.54 18.38
N ALA A 193 19.26 -11.54 18.58
CA ALA A 193 20.37 -11.21 17.67
C ALA A 193 21.36 -12.38 17.44
N GLY A 194 21.61 -13.19 18.47
CA GLY A 194 22.49 -14.38 18.39
C GLY A 194 21.86 -15.60 17.73
N ASN A 195 20.60 -15.55 17.30
CA ASN A 195 19.93 -16.69 16.71
C ASN A 195 20.52 -17.05 15.33
N PRO A 196 21.15 -18.23 15.17
CA PRO A 196 21.79 -18.61 13.90
C PRO A 196 20.79 -18.79 12.75
N TRP A 197 19.48 -18.94 13.04
CA TRP A 197 18.44 -18.96 12.03
C TRP A 197 18.19 -17.61 11.37
N ASN A 198 18.64 -16.49 11.96
CA ASN A 198 18.48 -15.15 11.41
C ASN A 198 19.23 -14.97 10.08
N SER A 199 20.33 -15.71 9.86
CA SER A 199 21.05 -15.73 8.58
C SER A 199 20.40 -16.64 7.53
N LYS A 200 19.45 -17.47 7.91
CA LYS A 200 18.80 -18.49 7.07
C LYS A 200 17.37 -18.13 6.71
N VAL A 201 17.12 -16.89 6.30
CA VAL A 201 15.76 -16.41 5.98
C VAL A 201 15.36 -16.72 4.54
N PRO A 202 14.06 -16.92 4.26
CA PRO A 202 13.60 -16.99 2.88
C PRO A 202 13.85 -15.66 2.14
N SER A 203 13.87 -15.68 0.83
CA SER A 203 14.18 -14.50 0.02
C SER A 203 13.17 -14.31 -1.11
N ILE A 204 12.87 -13.03 -1.43
CA ILE A 204 12.10 -12.64 -2.61
C ILE A 204 13.01 -11.77 -3.47
N THR A 205 13.30 -12.23 -4.69
CA THR A 205 14.14 -11.53 -5.67
C THR A 205 13.32 -11.11 -6.88
N GLY A 206 13.86 -10.22 -7.74
CA GLY A 206 13.21 -9.75 -8.97
C GLY A 206 12.03 -8.79 -8.77
N ALA A 207 11.49 -8.66 -7.57
CA ALA A 207 10.50 -7.63 -7.23
C ALA A 207 11.20 -6.28 -7.09
N SER A 208 10.79 -5.28 -7.89
CA SER A 208 11.35 -3.92 -7.86
C SER A 208 10.29 -2.89 -8.24
N ASN A 209 10.56 -1.63 -7.90
CA ASN A 209 9.71 -0.51 -8.32
C ASN A 209 9.65 -0.44 -9.84
N LYS A 210 8.47 -0.22 -10.39
CA LYS A 210 8.23 -0.16 -11.83
C LYS A 210 7.44 1.08 -12.22
N THR A 211 7.71 1.58 -13.42
CA THR A 211 6.88 2.60 -14.07
C THR A 211 6.23 1.98 -15.30
N VAL A 212 4.89 2.04 -15.34
CA VAL A 212 4.06 1.39 -16.37
C VAL A 212 3.36 2.47 -17.19
N LYS A 213 3.32 2.31 -18.51
CA LYS A 213 2.56 3.19 -19.42
C LYS A 213 1.05 2.98 -19.19
N TYR A 214 0.27 4.04 -19.32
CA TYR A 214 -1.19 3.96 -19.26
C TYR A 214 -1.73 2.97 -20.29
N GLY A 215 -2.61 2.06 -19.86
CA GLY A 215 -3.27 1.08 -20.72
C GLY A 215 -2.40 -0.08 -21.21
N SER A 216 -1.09 -0.15 -20.88
CA SER A 216 -0.24 -1.26 -21.32
C SER A 216 -0.49 -2.52 -20.49
N LYS A 217 -0.19 -3.69 -21.10
CA LYS A 217 -0.16 -4.96 -20.35
C LYS A 217 0.94 -4.92 -19.29
N PHE A 218 0.65 -5.39 -18.10
CA PHE A 218 1.61 -5.50 -17.01
C PHE A 218 1.40 -6.77 -16.21
N ASN A 219 2.47 -7.55 -16.06
CA ASN A 219 2.50 -8.73 -15.22
C ASN A 219 3.39 -8.44 -13.99
N MET A 220 2.76 -8.37 -12.81
CA MET A 220 3.46 -8.08 -11.56
C MET A 220 4.38 -9.21 -11.08
N MET A 221 4.13 -10.46 -11.53
CA MET A 221 4.94 -11.62 -11.15
C MET A 221 6.12 -11.86 -12.11
N LYS A 222 6.23 -11.13 -13.23
CA LYS A 222 7.31 -11.33 -14.20
C LYS A 222 8.69 -11.11 -13.55
N GLY A 223 9.49 -12.19 -13.49
CA GLY A 223 10.84 -12.19 -12.94
C GLY A 223 10.90 -12.24 -11.41
N VAL A 224 9.76 -12.26 -10.71
CA VAL A 224 9.73 -12.42 -9.25
C VAL A 224 9.97 -13.88 -8.89
N LYS A 225 10.93 -14.13 -8.01
CA LYS A 225 11.29 -15.48 -7.54
C LYS A 225 11.31 -15.47 -6.01
N GLY A 226 10.87 -16.57 -5.42
CA GLY A 226 10.96 -16.85 -3.98
C GLY A 226 11.76 -18.10 -3.73
N LYS A 227 12.61 -18.07 -2.70
CA LYS A 227 13.36 -19.24 -2.23
C LYS A 227 13.27 -19.34 -0.71
N ASP A 228 13.31 -20.57 -0.17
CA ASP A 228 13.56 -20.77 1.25
C ASP A 228 15.04 -20.59 1.58
N TYR A 229 15.39 -20.77 2.85
CA TYR A 229 16.75 -20.64 3.34
C TYR A 229 17.72 -21.70 2.76
N SER A 230 17.20 -22.85 2.28
CA SER A 230 18.01 -23.91 1.65
C SER A 230 18.18 -23.69 0.15
N GLY A 231 17.57 -22.63 -0.42
CA GLY A 231 17.59 -22.35 -1.84
C GLY A 231 16.46 -23.00 -2.65
N LYS A 232 15.59 -23.82 -2.01
CA LYS A 232 14.43 -24.44 -2.65
C LYS A 232 13.44 -23.38 -3.12
N SER A 233 12.89 -23.54 -4.32
CA SER A 233 11.94 -22.58 -4.87
C SER A 233 10.62 -22.56 -4.10
N LEU A 234 10.21 -21.35 -3.71
CA LEU A 234 8.91 -21.03 -3.15
C LEU A 234 8.13 -20.05 -4.04
N THR A 235 8.52 -19.90 -5.30
CA THR A 235 7.94 -18.89 -6.22
C THR A 235 6.43 -19.05 -6.39
N ASN A 236 5.92 -20.27 -6.45
CA ASN A 236 4.48 -20.57 -6.55
C ASN A 236 3.72 -20.34 -5.22
N LYS A 237 4.43 -20.16 -4.11
CA LYS A 237 3.86 -19.87 -2.78
C LYS A 237 3.85 -18.37 -2.45
N ILE A 238 4.34 -17.51 -3.35
CA ILE A 238 4.31 -16.06 -3.16
C ILE A 238 2.86 -15.58 -3.14
N LYS A 239 2.45 -15.01 -2.02
CA LYS A 239 1.19 -14.30 -1.88
C LYS A 239 1.39 -12.81 -2.21
N THR A 240 0.35 -12.16 -2.75
CA THR A 240 0.42 -10.75 -3.08
C THR A 240 -0.77 -9.99 -2.52
N LYS A 241 -0.49 -8.80 -1.95
CA LYS A 241 -1.50 -7.82 -1.55
C LYS A 241 -1.25 -6.53 -2.32
N ILE A 242 -2.28 -6.01 -2.97
CA ILE A 242 -2.15 -4.79 -3.78
C ILE A 242 -3.00 -3.69 -3.15
N LEU A 243 -2.39 -2.54 -2.88
CA LEU A 243 -3.07 -1.34 -2.41
C LEU A 243 -3.04 -0.26 -3.50
N TYR A 244 -4.18 0.38 -3.71
CA TYR A 244 -4.33 1.57 -4.54
C TYR A 244 -5.10 2.63 -3.76
N LYS A 245 -4.49 3.81 -3.54
CA LYS A 245 -5.07 4.89 -2.73
C LYS A 245 -5.56 4.38 -1.35
N GLY A 246 -4.74 3.56 -0.68
CA GLY A 246 -5.06 2.99 0.64
C GLY A 246 -6.02 1.79 0.65
N LYS A 247 -6.75 1.52 -0.44
CA LYS A 247 -7.71 0.42 -0.53
C LYS A 247 -7.10 -0.81 -1.18
N THR A 248 -7.45 -2.01 -0.69
CA THR A 248 -7.04 -3.27 -1.31
C THR A 248 -7.77 -3.48 -2.63
N VAL A 249 -7.02 -3.87 -3.67
CA VAL A 249 -7.56 -4.17 -5.00
C VAL A 249 -7.09 -5.55 -5.47
N LYS A 250 -7.90 -6.23 -6.28
CA LYS A 250 -7.59 -7.59 -6.77
C LYS A 250 -6.46 -7.61 -7.81
N LYS A 251 -6.33 -6.56 -8.64
CA LYS A 251 -5.32 -6.45 -9.72
C LYS A 251 -4.93 -5.01 -9.98
N ILE A 252 -3.75 -4.81 -10.61
CA ILE A 252 -3.35 -3.50 -11.11
C ILE A 252 -4.15 -3.18 -12.38
N ASN A 253 -4.87 -2.06 -12.35
CA ASN A 253 -5.55 -1.53 -13.53
C ASN A 253 -4.68 -0.45 -14.17
N THR A 254 -4.00 -0.77 -15.27
CA THR A 254 -3.13 0.18 -15.97
C THR A 254 -3.86 1.33 -16.66
N LYS A 255 -5.22 1.27 -16.74
CA LYS A 255 -6.08 2.39 -17.16
C LYS A 255 -6.45 3.33 -16.01
N LYS A 256 -5.96 3.09 -14.79
CA LYS A 256 -6.09 4.00 -13.64
C LYS A 256 -4.70 4.47 -13.23
N SER A 257 -4.38 5.73 -13.52
CA SER A 257 -3.08 6.35 -13.18
C SER A 257 -2.91 6.52 -11.68
N GLY A 258 -1.68 6.40 -11.21
CA GLY A 258 -1.34 6.55 -9.80
C GLY A 258 -0.32 5.53 -9.34
N ILE A 259 -0.15 5.43 -8.03
CA ILE A 259 0.81 4.51 -7.41
C ILE A 259 0.05 3.34 -6.79
N TYR A 260 0.43 2.14 -7.18
CA TYR A 260 0.04 0.88 -6.55
C TYR A 260 1.18 0.43 -5.65
N LYS A 261 0.87 0.05 -4.41
CA LYS A 261 1.81 -0.60 -3.49
C LYS A 261 1.54 -2.09 -3.52
N ILE A 262 2.53 -2.89 -3.90
CA ILE A 262 2.43 -4.35 -3.91
C ILE A 262 3.28 -4.87 -2.75
N THR A 263 2.69 -5.68 -1.89
CA THR A 263 3.40 -6.51 -0.92
C THR A 263 3.45 -7.92 -1.46
N TYR A 264 4.64 -8.44 -1.70
CA TYR A 264 4.90 -9.86 -1.93
C TYR A 264 5.26 -10.47 -0.61
N SER A 265 4.68 -11.61 -0.26
CA SER A 265 5.01 -12.34 0.96
C SER A 265 5.17 -13.83 0.68
N ILE A 266 6.14 -14.45 1.31
CA ILE A 266 6.30 -15.90 1.36
C ILE A 266 6.47 -16.35 2.79
N THR A 267 5.94 -17.54 3.06
CA THR A 267 6.17 -18.25 4.32
C THR A 267 6.95 -19.51 3.98
N ASP A 268 8.07 -19.75 4.68
CA ASP A 268 8.83 -20.97 4.51
C ASP A 268 8.22 -22.14 5.32
N ASN A 269 8.86 -23.31 5.21
CA ASN A 269 8.41 -24.54 5.90
C ASN A 269 8.54 -24.50 7.42
N ILE A 270 9.25 -23.51 7.98
CA ILE A 270 9.38 -23.29 9.42
C ILE A 270 8.54 -22.11 9.94
N GLY A 271 7.63 -21.60 9.09
CA GLY A 271 6.69 -20.55 9.47
C GLY A 271 7.24 -19.13 9.42
N ARG A 272 8.47 -18.92 8.93
CA ARG A 272 9.02 -17.56 8.82
C ARG A 272 8.46 -16.86 7.61
N ILE A 273 8.10 -15.60 7.79
CA ILE A 273 7.49 -14.77 6.76
C ILE A 273 8.50 -13.71 6.33
N VAL A 274 8.72 -13.60 5.02
CA VAL A 274 9.45 -12.50 4.40
C VAL A 274 8.50 -11.72 3.51
N GLU A 275 8.54 -10.40 3.64
CA GLU A 275 7.78 -9.48 2.82
C GLU A 275 8.69 -8.57 2.01
N LYS A 276 8.32 -8.31 0.77
CA LYS A 276 8.94 -7.29 -0.07
C LYS A 276 7.88 -6.36 -0.64
N ILE A 277 8.05 -5.08 -0.34
CA ILE A 277 7.11 -4.05 -0.76
C ILE A 277 7.71 -3.27 -1.92
N VAL A 278 6.95 -3.12 -3.00
CA VAL A 278 7.33 -2.33 -4.16
C VAL A 278 6.22 -1.38 -4.59
N LYS A 279 6.60 -0.32 -5.30
CA LYS A 279 5.70 0.67 -5.88
C LYS A 279 5.64 0.50 -7.39
N VAL A 280 4.42 0.39 -7.95
CA VAL A 280 4.18 0.42 -9.38
C VAL A 280 3.46 1.72 -9.73
N LYS A 281 4.16 2.62 -10.43
CA LYS A 281 3.63 3.91 -10.89
C LYS A 281 3.02 3.75 -12.27
N VAL A 282 1.70 3.80 -12.37
CA VAL A 282 1.00 3.89 -13.66
C VAL A 282 0.97 5.36 -14.09
N LYS A 283 1.57 5.67 -15.25
CA LYS A 283 1.60 7.03 -15.80
C LYS A 283 0.17 7.51 -16.09
N LYS A 284 -0.04 8.83 -16.10
CA LYS A 284 -1.31 9.42 -16.54
C LYS A 284 -1.54 9.10 -18.02
N ALA A 285 -2.81 8.97 -18.43
CA ALA A 285 -3.18 8.95 -19.84
C ALA A 285 -2.67 10.24 -20.50
N LYS A 286 -2.12 10.12 -21.69
CA LYS A 286 -1.77 11.33 -22.45
C LYS A 286 -3.05 11.99 -22.96
N ALA A 287 -3.10 13.30 -22.86
CA ALA A 287 -4.23 14.07 -23.34
C ALA A 287 -4.43 13.85 -24.86
N THR A 288 -5.66 13.88 -25.34
CA THR A 288 -5.95 13.94 -26.77
C THR A 288 -5.51 15.31 -27.30
N PRO A 289 -4.95 15.41 -28.52
CA PRO A 289 -4.71 16.69 -29.14
C PRO A 289 -6.00 17.53 -29.19
N LYS A 290 -5.87 18.86 -29.04
CA LYS A 290 -6.99 19.81 -29.17
C LYS A 290 -6.68 20.74 -30.32
N ILE A 291 -7.59 20.84 -31.28
CA ILE A 291 -7.49 21.71 -32.46
C ILE A 291 -8.43 22.89 -32.23
N ILE A 292 -7.86 24.06 -32.08
CA ILE A 292 -8.57 25.31 -31.88
C ILE A 292 -8.36 26.12 -33.18
N VAL A 293 -9.44 26.37 -33.91
CA VAL A 293 -9.51 27.12 -35.14
C VAL A 293 -10.95 27.53 -35.36
N ASP A 294 -11.21 28.66 -35.96
CA ASP A 294 -12.55 29.14 -36.27
C ASP A 294 -13.29 28.19 -37.24
N LYS A 295 -14.60 28.13 -37.12
CA LYS A 295 -15.43 27.26 -37.98
C LYS A 295 -15.47 27.73 -39.42
N LYS A 296 -15.41 29.07 -39.63
CA LYS A 296 -15.37 29.74 -40.92
C LYS A 296 -14.15 30.62 -40.99
N LEU A 297 -13.45 30.59 -42.10
CA LEU A 297 -12.28 31.42 -42.40
C LEU A 297 -12.51 32.16 -43.72
N TYR A 298 -11.92 33.35 -43.87
CA TYR A 298 -12.07 34.16 -45.05
C TYR A 298 -10.69 34.54 -45.59
N VAL A 299 -10.52 34.48 -46.90
CA VAL A 299 -9.30 34.88 -47.61
C VAL A 299 -9.67 35.67 -48.87
N ASP A 300 -8.81 36.55 -49.29
CA ASP A 300 -9.02 37.37 -50.49
C ASP A 300 -8.63 36.68 -51.80
N ALA A 301 -7.88 35.60 -51.74
CA ALA A 301 -7.50 34.83 -52.90
C ALA A 301 -7.34 33.31 -52.56
N ALA A 302 -7.76 32.45 -53.49
CA ALA A 302 -7.65 31.00 -53.35
C ALA A 302 -6.17 30.52 -53.21
N SER A 303 -5.25 31.22 -53.87
CA SER A 303 -3.79 30.92 -53.76
C SER A 303 -3.23 31.08 -52.35
N LYS A 304 -3.92 31.80 -51.48
CA LYS A 304 -3.53 31.95 -50.05
C LYS A 304 -3.91 30.73 -49.20
N ILE A 305 -4.75 29.83 -49.67
CA ILE A 305 -5.21 28.65 -48.96
C ILE A 305 -4.13 27.55 -49.06
N THR A 306 -3.12 27.62 -48.24
CA THR A 306 -1.97 26.74 -48.22
C THR A 306 -1.85 26.02 -46.85
N ASN A 307 -1.03 24.96 -46.79
CA ASN A 307 -0.71 24.32 -45.51
C ASN A 307 -0.03 25.29 -44.53
N LYS A 308 0.73 26.26 -45.03
CA LYS A 308 1.35 27.30 -44.20
C LYS A 308 0.29 28.21 -43.58
N TYR A 309 -0.73 28.61 -44.35
CA TYR A 309 -1.90 29.34 -43.86
C TYR A 309 -2.68 28.55 -42.84
N ALA A 310 -3.01 27.29 -43.16
CA ALA A 310 -3.76 26.40 -42.26
C ALA A 310 -3.06 26.24 -40.88
N LEU A 311 -1.73 26.11 -40.88
CA LEU A 311 -0.94 26.04 -39.64
C LEU A 311 -0.87 27.37 -38.88
N LYS A 312 -1.01 28.51 -39.57
CA LYS A 312 -1.01 29.85 -38.96
C LYS A 312 -2.32 30.11 -38.20
N VAL A 313 -3.46 29.73 -38.79
CA VAL A 313 -4.80 30.01 -38.24
C VAL A 313 -5.26 28.99 -37.20
N ALA A 314 -4.57 27.87 -37.06
CA ALA A 314 -4.93 26.81 -36.09
C ALA A 314 -3.95 26.78 -34.92
N ASN A 315 -4.49 26.74 -33.70
CA ASN A 315 -3.73 26.49 -32.50
C ASN A 315 -3.95 25.02 -32.05
N ILE A 316 -2.93 24.19 -32.30
CA ILE A 316 -3.01 22.74 -32.03
C ILE A 316 -2.10 22.41 -30.88
N LYS A 317 -2.69 21.92 -29.76
CA LYS A 317 -1.99 21.63 -28.51
C LYS A 317 -2.30 20.21 -28.03
N GLN A 318 -1.36 19.62 -27.28
CA GLN A 318 -1.58 18.38 -26.53
C GLN A 318 -1.03 18.55 -25.12
N GLY A 319 -1.89 18.36 -24.10
CA GLY A 319 -1.50 18.56 -22.71
C GLY A 319 -0.98 19.99 -22.43
N GLY A 320 -1.62 21.01 -23.03
CA GLY A 320 -1.25 22.41 -22.87
C GLY A 320 -0.05 22.89 -23.75
N LYS A 321 0.73 21.98 -24.35
CA LYS A 321 1.90 22.32 -25.18
C LYS A 321 1.55 22.29 -26.68
N LYS A 322 2.10 23.21 -27.45
CA LYS A 322 1.96 23.26 -28.92
C LYS A 322 2.45 21.96 -29.54
N LEU A 323 1.66 21.40 -30.46
CA LEU A 323 1.99 20.15 -31.14
C LEU A 323 2.95 20.42 -32.31
N ALA A 324 3.99 19.63 -32.44
CA ALA A 324 4.94 19.79 -33.56
C ALA A 324 4.29 19.43 -34.90
N LYS A 325 4.69 20.12 -35.99
CA LYS A 325 4.12 19.96 -37.35
C LYS A 325 4.09 18.52 -37.83
N LYS A 326 5.10 17.72 -37.54
CA LYS A 326 5.18 16.29 -37.92
C LYS A 326 4.04 15.41 -37.39
N PHE A 327 3.24 15.87 -36.46
CA PHE A 327 2.08 15.21 -35.89
C PHE A 327 0.74 15.76 -36.41
N ILE A 328 0.79 16.66 -37.40
CA ILE A 328 -0.38 17.35 -37.94
C ILE A 328 -0.43 17.07 -39.44
N ASP A 329 -1.49 16.40 -39.85
CA ASP A 329 -1.84 16.22 -41.24
C ASP A 329 -2.95 17.19 -41.63
N ILE A 330 -2.80 17.86 -42.82
CA ILE A 330 -3.70 18.87 -43.32
C ILE A 330 -4.15 18.49 -44.73
N LYS A 331 -5.47 18.39 -44.92
CA LYS A 331 -6.06 18.17 -46.23
C LYS A 331 -6.92 19.38 -46.61
N ILE A 332 -6.58 19.98 -47.73
CA ILE A 332 -7.31 21.11 -48.33
C ILE A 332 -8.09 20.58 -49.51
N LYS A 333 -9.40 20.83 -49.57
CA LYS A 333 -10.27 20.41 -50.66
C LYS A 333 -11.10 21.58 -51.14
N LYS A 334 -11.12 21.86 -52.46
CA LYS A 334 -12.08 22.73 -53.08
C LYS A 334 -13.46 22.08 -53.09
N VAL A 335 -14.47 22.79 -52.64
CA VAL A 335 -15.85 22.29 -52.54
C VAL A 335 -16.74 22.98 -53.57
N ASP A 336 -16.46 24.27 -53.85
CA ASP A 336 -17.23 25.09 -54.80
C ASP A 336 -16.30 26.19 -55.32
N LYS A 337 -16.78 27.06 -56.23
CA LYS A 337 -16.01 28.14 -56.87
C LYS A 337 -15.22 28.94 -55.89
N ASP A 338 -15.82 29.43 -54.81
CA ASP A 338 -15.22 30.28 -53.80
C ASP A 338 -15.24 29.65 -52.40
N LYS A 339 -15.34 28.31 -52.32
CA LYS A 339 -15.48 27.57 -51.07
C LYS A 339 -14.53 26.40 -50.98
N TYR A 340 -13.77 26.36 -49.90
CA TYR A 340 -12.81 25.28 -49.59
C TYR A 340 -13.06 24.71 -48.21
N THR A 341 -12.56 23.53 -47.97
CA THR A 341 -12.48 22.94 -46.62
C THR A 341 -11.04 22.63 -46.26
N ILE A 342 -10.68 22.90 -45.01
CA ILE A 342 -9.42 22.45 -44.42
C ILE A 342 -9.74 21.45 -43.34
N THR A 343 -9.25 20.22 -43.52
CA THR A 343 -9.36 19.17 -42.52
C THR A 343 -8.03 18.97 -41.82
N TYR A 344 -7.99 19.21 -40.53
CA TYR A 344 -6.88 18.95 -39.65
C TYR A 344 -7.02 17.58 -39.05
N LYS A 345 -5.96 16.76 -39.07
CA LYS A 345 -5.80 15.54 -38.28
C LYS A 345 -4.55 15.70 -37.43
N ALA A 346 -4.72 15.80 -36.12
CA ALA A 346 -3.62 15.83 -35.17
C ALA A 346 -3.49 14.46 -34.51
N GLU A 347 -2.36 13.77 -34.71
CA GLU A 347 -2.14 12.42 -34.18
C GLU A 347 -0.79 12.33 -33.49
N ARG A 348 -0.81 11.95 -32.20
CA ARG A 348 0.39 11.65 -31.43
C ARG A 348 0.08 10.58 -30.39
N GLU A 349 0.92 9.52 -30.34
CA GLU A 349 0.87 8.48 -29.30
C GLU A 349 -0.51 7.81 -29.23
N SER A 350 -1.03 7.45 -30.40
CA SER A 350 -2.34 6.78 -30.57
C SER A 350 -3.54 7.61 -30.09
N LYS A 351 -3.39 8.93 -29.93
CA LYS A 351 -4.47 9.88 -29.68
C LYS A 351 -4.66 10.75 -30.91
N VAL A 352 -5.90 10.76 -31.41
CA VAL A 352 -6.26 11.44 -32.65
C VAL A 352 -7.33 12.49 -32.34
N ALA A 353 -7.18 13.67 -32.95
CA ALA A 353 -8.21 14.68 -33.06
C ALA A 353 -8.37 15.05 -34.53
N LYS A 354 -9.60 15.26 -35.01
CA LYS A 354 -9.90 15.76 -36.32
C LYS A 354 -10.81 16.98 -36.21
N LYS A 355 -10.59 17.97 -37.06
CA LYS A 355 -11.48 19.12 -37.19
C LYS A 355 -11.47 19.61 -38.62
N THR A 356 -12.64 19.87 -39.20
CA THR A 356 -12.83 20.43 -40.51
C THR A 356 -13.39 21.83 -40.37
N VAL A 357 -12.87 22.78 -41.14
CA VAL A 357 -13.32 24.16 -41.18
C VAL A 357 -13.56 24.58 -42.63
N THR A 358 -14.45 25.53 -42.84
CA THR A 358 -14.77 26.07 -44.15
C THR A 358 -13.98 27.38 -44.37
N VAL A 359 -13.41 27.53 -45.58
CA VAL A 359 -12.71 28.74 -46.00
C VAL A 359 -13.47 29.32 -47.18
N TYR A 360 -13.78 30.59 -47.11
CA TYR A 360 -14.44 31.33 -48.17
C TYR A 360 -13.44 32.28 -48.82
N VAL A 361 -13.41 32.33 -50.14
CA VAL A 361 -12.68 33.33 -50.92
C VAL A 361 -13.59 34.53 -51.11
N VAL A 362 -13.25 35.67 -50.56
CA VAL A 362 -14.05 36.89 -50.60
C VAL A 362 -13.28 37.89 -51.51
N LYS A 363 -13.81 38.16 -52.70
CA LYS A 363 -13.22 39.23 -53.55
C LYS A 363 -13.30 40.55 -52.81
N LYS A 364 -12.20 41.31 -52.78
CA LYS A 364 -12.23 42.70 -52.28
C LYS A 364 -13.22 43.50 -53.15
N GLN A 365 -14.39 43.75 -52.61
CA GLN A 365 -15.22 44.83 -53.11
C GLN A 365 -14.71 46.11 -52.51
N ASN A 366 -14.50 47.15 -53.29
CA ASN A 366 -13.93 48.44 -52.86
C ASN A 366 -14.89 49.29 -52.00
N ASP A 367 -15.77 48.64 -51.25
CA ASP A 367 -16.62 49.30 -50.26
C ASP A 367 -16.41 48.67 -48.90
N LYS A 368 -15.81 49.47 -48.03
CA LYS A 368 -15.73 49.13 -46.61
C LYS A 368 -17.11 48.96 -45.99
N PRO A 369 -17.28 47.92 -45.24
CA PRO A 369 -17.71 48.12 -43.86
C PRO A 369 -16.56 47.86 -42.92
N GLU A 370 -16.31 48.83 -42.09
CA GLU A 370 -15.41 48.81 -40.95
C GLU A 370 -15.89 47.68 -40.02
N VAL A 371 -15.19 46.55 -40.06
CA VAL A 371 -15.44 45.50 -39.07
C VAL A 371 -14.46 45.75 -37.95
N ASP A 372 -15.01 46.29 -36.89
CA ASP A 372 -14.38 46.46 -35.59
C ASP A 372 -13.75 45.14 -35.14
N ILE A 373 -12.41 45.09 -35.19
CA ILE A 373 -11.65 43.97 -34.67
C ILE A 373 -11.42 44.26 -33.18
N THR A 374 -12.43 44.14 -32.36
CA THR A 374 -12.24 44.09 -30.93
C THR A 374 -11.60 42.73 -30.57
N VAL A 375 -10.33 42.79 -30.27
CA VAL A 375 -9.60 41.71 -29.59
C VAL A 375 -10.22 41.59 -28.21
N PRO A 376 -10.71 40.43 -27.79
CA PRO A 376 -11.14 40.26 -26.42
C PRO A 376 -9.92 40.24 -25.50
N THR A 377 -9.64 41.34 -24.86
CA THR A 377 -8.81 41.41 -23.68
C THR A 377 -9.62 40.75 -22.53
N THR A 378 -9.21 39.59 -22.12
CA THR A 378 -9.72 38.95 -20.90
C THR A 378 -9.11 39.63 -19.69
N GLU A 379 -9.80 40.61 -19.17
CA GLU A 379 -9.75 40.99 -17.75
C GLU A 379 -11.15 40.83 -17.20
N SER A 380 -11.44 39.77 -16.53
CA SER A 380 -12.58 39.63 -15.63
C SER A 380 -12.11 39.68 -14.20
N ALA A 381 -12.16 40.90 -13.67
CA ALA A 381 -12.14 41.10 -12.23
C ALA A 381 -13.42 40.48 -11.63
N ILE A 382 -13.27 39.50 -10.79
CA ILE A 382 -14.35 38.96 -9.97
C ILE A 382 -14.54 39.89 -8.77
N SER A 383 -15.56 40.72 -8.81
CA SER A 383 -16.04 41.43 -7.63
C SER A 383 -16.90 40.47 -6.78
N VAL A 384 -16.44 40.21 -5.56
CA VAL A 384 -17.21 39.52 -4.53
C VAL A 384 -18.14 40.54 -3.84
N PRO A 385 -19.43 40.32 -3.77
CA PRO A 385 -20.29 41.18 -2.95
C PRO A 385 -20.13 40.82 -1.48
N VAL A 386 -19.70 41.81 -0.69
CA VAL A 386 -19.78 41.77 0.78
C VAL A 386 -21.22 42.03 1.17
N THR A 387 -21.95 41.02 1.63
CA THR A 387 -23.19 41.23 2.38
C THR A 387 -22.86 41.20 3.86
N GLY A 388 -22.87 42.37 4.49
CA GLY A 388 -22.99 42.49 5.92
C GLY A 388 -24.41 42.10 6.34
N GLY A 389 -24.50 41.39 7.44
CA GLY A 389 -25.72 41.06 8.15
C GLY A 389 -25.38 40.86 9.59
N ALA A 390 -25.72 41.87 10.40
CA ALA A 390 -25.75 41.81 11.86
C ALA A 390 -26.86 40.84 12.31
N PHE A 391 -26.55 39.99 13.25
CA PHE A 391 -27.17 39.75 14.56
C PHE A 391 -26.39 38.66 15.27
#